data_d64fa0e47584d39e62ca45cd8c29be05
#
_entry.id   d64fa0e47584d39e62ca45cd8c29be05
#
_cell.length_a   1.000
_cell.length_b   1.000
_cell.length_c   1.000
_cell.angle_alpha   90.00
_cell.angle_beta   90.00
_cell.angle_gamma   90.00
#
_symmetry.space_group_name_H-M   'P 1'
#
loop_
_entity.id
_entity.type
_entity.pdbx_description
1 polymer ?
#
loop_
_entity_poly.entity_id
_entity_poly.type
_entity_poly.pdbx_seq_one_letter_code
_entity_poly.pdbx_strand_id
1 'polypeptide(L)'
;VRDGGARPLPPANKVRAVRLAGERALVTGSTAGIGKAIAVEFAAQGARVCVHGRDASRGAAVVDQIAAGGGQASFVTADLDLASACRELVDSAAEALEGLTVLVNNAVASPDGHDATVGDVEPGYWEHALRVNLTAPMLLCQAAIPLMIDAGHGSIINVSSRQAERPSPGLAAYAASKGGLNALTRSIAVEYAREGIRCNTISPGYVINERRDAQLAPERRQRLEAMHLTRLGEAEDVAFASVYLASRESELLTGINLQLDGGSSIARAASLG
;
A
#
# COMPACT_ATOMS: atom_id res chain seq x y z
N VAL A 1 13.37 -22.45 27.19
CA VAL A 1 12.08 -22.31 26.54
C VAL A 1 11.26 -21.40 27.43
N ARG A 2 11.10 -20.12 27.08
CA ARG A 2 10.17 -19.23 27.79
C ARG A 2 8.84 -19.32 27.08
N ASP A 3 7.83 -19.69 27.85
CA ASP A 3 6.43 -19.76 27.47
C ASP A 3 5.99 -18.37 26.91
N GLY A 4 5.74 -18.31 25.60
CA GLY A 4 5.38 -17.10 24.90
C GLY A 4 3.90 -16.77 25.08
N GLY A 5 3.48 -16.50 26.30
CA GLY A 5 2.14 -16.00 26.58
C GLY A 5 1.90 -14.71 25.82
N ALA A 6 1.00 -14.74 24.83
CA ALA A 6 0.55 -13.56 24.12
C ALA A 6 0.08 -12.49 25.12
N ARG A 7 0.71 -11.33 25.09
CA ARG A 7 0.31 -10.20 25.94
C ARG A 7 -1.11 -9.82 25.54
N PRO A 8 -2.10 -9.82 26.45
CA PRO A 8 -3.46 -9.47 26.10
C PRO A 8 -3.51 -8.05 25.55
N LEU A 9 -4.21 -7.88 24.42
CA LEU A 9 -4.51 -6.57 23.87
C LEU A 9 -5.25 -5.74 24.93
N PRO A 10 -4.97 -4.45 25.04
CA PRO A 10 -5.69 -3.58 25.95
C PRO A 10 -7.19 -3.61 25.62
N PRO A 11 -8.07 -3.48 26.64
CA PRO A 11 -9.52 -3.55 26.43
C PRO A 11 -9.98 -2.51 25.42
N ALA A 12 -10.89 -2.93 24.53
CA ALA A 12 -11.39 -2.20 23.37
C ALA A 12 -12.23 -0.93 23.68
N ASN A 13 -12.14 -0.37 24.88
CA ASN A 13 -13.01 0.71 25.34
C ASN A 13 -12.26 2.01 25.66
N LYS A 14 -11.23 2.37 24.86
CA LYS A 14 -10.81 3.77 24.72
C LYS A 14 -11.38 4.26 23.38
N VAL A 15 -12.16 5.34 23.41
CA VAL A 15 -12.51 6.13 22.23
C VAL A 15 -11.21 6.28 21.41
N ARG A 16 -11.13 5.54 20.30
CA ARG A 16 -9.93 5.54 19.45
C ARG A 16 -9.81 6.97 18.93
N ALA A 17 -8.75 7.67 19.27
CA ALA A 17 -8.55 9.03 18.78
C ALA A 17 -8.63 9.01 17.25
N VAL A 18 -9.50 9.86 16.70
CA VAL A 18 -9.68 9.96 15.24
C VAL A 18 -8.44 10.65 14.68
N ARG A 19 -7.58 9.89 14.00
CA ARG A 19 -6.22 10.31 13.60
C ARG A 19 -6.18 11.00 12.23
N LEU A 20 -7.20 10.76 11.39
CA LEU A 20 -7.29 11.23 10.00
C LEU A 20 -8.53 12.13 9.78
N ALA A 21 -9.04 12.78 10.84
CA ALA A 21 -10.16 13.70 10.70
C ALA A 21 -9.82 14.84 9.74
N GLY A 22 -10.66 15.03 8.72
CA GLY A 22 -10.49 16.05 7.69
C GLY A 22 -9.57 15.63 6.54
N GLU A 23 -8.91 14.46 6.60
CA GLU A 23 -8.12 13.95 5.49
C GLU A 23 -9.02 13.41 4.36
N ARG A 24 -8.55 13.59 3.13
CA ARG A 24 -9.20 13.20 1.88
C ARG A 24 -8.26 12.29 1.12
N ALA A 25 -8.57 10.99 1.12
CA ALA A 25 -7.65 9.95 0.72
C ALA A 25 -8.09 9.20 -0.54
N LEU A 26 -7.22 9.12 -1.55
CA LEU A 26 -7.34 8.18 -2.65
C LEU A 26 -6.48 6.95 -2.35
N VAL A 27 -7.10 5.76 -2.36
CA VAL A 27 -6.38 4.48 -2.18
C VAL A 27 -6.51 3.65 -3.44
N THR A 28 -5.42 3.46 -4.18
CA THR A 28 -5.45 2.69 -5.42
C THR A 28 -5.45 1.18 -5.16
N GLY A 29 -6.18 0.40 -5.98
CA GLY A 29 -6.29 -1.06 -5.81
C GLY A 29 -6.95 -1.46 -4.49
N SER A 30 -7.94 -0.69 -4.03
CA SER A 30 -8.54 -0.85 -2.71
C SER A 30 -9.84 -1.66 -2.67
N THR A 31 -10.10 -2.47 -3.70
CA THR A 31 -11.26 -3.38 -3.72
C THR A 31 -10.99 -4.75 -3.06
N ALA A 32 -9.75 -5.02 -2.62
CA ALA A 32 -9.35 -6.26 -1.95
C ALA A 32 -8.03 -6.10 -1.19
N GLY A 33 -7.70 -7.08 -0.33
CA GLY A 33 -6.40 -7.23 0.33
C GLY A 33 -5.93 -5.99 1.09
N ILE A 34 -4.65 -5.66 0.95
CA ILE A 34 -4.00 -4.54 1.63
C ILE A 34 -4.72 -3.20 1.36
N GLY A 35 -5.02 -2.91 0.10
CA GLY A 35 -5.68 -1.65 -0.26
C GLY A 35 -7.08 -1.51 0.37
N LYS A 36 -7.86 -2.60 0.42
CA LYS A 36 -9.15 -2.62 1.11
C LYS A 36 -8.98 -2.34 2.61
N ALA A 37 -8.04 -3.02 3.26
CA ALA A 37 -7.77 -2.81 4.68
C ALA A 37 -7.36 -1.36 4.97
N ILE A 38 -6.51 -0.75 4.12
CA ILE A 38 -6.14 0.67 4.23
C ILE A 38 -7.37 1.56 4.09
N ALA A 39 -8.21 1.36 3.08
CA ALA A 39 -9.40 2.19 2.84
C ALA A 39 -10.39 2.14 4.01
N VAL A 40 -10.67 0.94 4.52
CA VAL A 40 -11.56 0.72 5.66
C VAL A 40 -11.00 1.36 6.94
N GLU A 41 -9.71 1.16 7.22
CA GLU A 41 -9.09 1.73 8.41
C GLU A 41 -8.97 3.26 8.32
N PHE A 42 -8.66 3.83 7.15
CA PHE A 42 -8.65 5.28 6.96
C PHE A 42 -10.01 5.90 7.25
N ALA A 43 -11.09 5.29 6.73
CA ALA A 43 -12.45 5.74 7.02
C ALA A 43 -12.80 5.61 8.51
N ALA A 44 -12.39 4.52 9.17
CA ALA A 44 -12.58 4.33 10.60
C ALA A 44 -11.80 5.36 11.46
N GLN A 45 -10.72 5.94 10.89
CA GLN A 45 -9.93 7.03 11.48
C GLN A 45 -10.43 8.42 11.06
N GLY A 46 -11.58 8.52 10.39
CA GLY A 46 -12.25 9.78 10.08
C GLY A 46 -11.87 10.43 8.75
N ALA A 47 -11.11 9.75 7.88
CA ALA A 47 -10.86 10.23 6.53
C ALA A 47 -12.09 10.03 5.63
N ARG A 48 -12.28 10.92 4.65
CA ARG A 48 -13.11 10.65 3.47
C ARG A 48 -12.28 9.87 2.47
N VAL A 49 -12.77 8.74 1.96
CA VAL A 49 -11.96 7.82 1.16
C VAL A 49 -12.53 7.65 -0.25
N CYS A 50 -11.70 7.81 -1.27
CA CYS A 50 -11.98 7.33 -2.61
C CYS A 50 -11.37 5.93 -2.79
N VAL A 51 -12.23 4.92 -2.94
CA VAL A 51 -11.89 3.54 -3.25
C VAL A 51 -11.68 3.43 -4.76
N HIS A 52 -10.62 2.75 -5.20
CA HIS A 52 -10.33 2.56 -6.61
C HIS A 52 -10.08 1.09 -6.95
N GLY A 53 -10.56 0.66 -8.12
CA GLY A 53 -10.29 -0.64 -8.72
C GLY A 53 -11.02 -0.82 -10.05
N ARG A 54 -10.80 -1.95 -10.73
CA ARG A 54 -11.41 -2.24 -12.06
C ARG A 54 -12.78 -2.92 -11.97
N ASP A 55 -13.15 -3.41 -10.81
CA ASP A 55 -14.38 -4.17 -10.57
C ASP A 55 -15.36 -3.34 -9.74
N ALA A 56 -16.41 -2.86 -10.39
CA ALA A 56 -17.40 -1.99 -9.79
C ALA A 56 -18.17 -2.66 -8.63
N SER A 57 -18.49 -3.96 -8.76
CA SER A 57 -19.22 -4.71 -7.72
C SER A 57 -18.40 -4.80 -6.43
N ARG A 58 -17.10 -5.13 -6.55
CA ARG A 58 -16.19 -5.15 -5.39
C ARG A 58 -15.97 -3.75 -4.82
N GLY A 59 -15.91 -2.73 -5.67
CA GLY A 59 -15.81 -1.35 -5.24
C GLY A 59 -17.01 -0.92 -4.40
N ALA A 60 -18.23 -1.18 -4.89
CA ALA A 60 -19.46 -0.91 -4.16
C ALA A 60 -19.51 -1.63 -2.80
N ALA A 61 -19.13 -2.91 -2.76
CA ALA A 61 -19.09 -3.67 -1.51
C ALA A 61 -18.13 -3.08 -0.46
N VAL A 62 -17.01 -2.46 -0.87
CA VAL A 62 -16.10 -1.78 0.06
C VAL A 62 -16.71 -0.46 0.54
N VAL A 63 -17.35 0.30 -0.35
CA VAL A 63 -18.04 1.53 0.03
C VAL A 63 -19.16 1.24 1.04
N ASP A 64 -19.98 0.19 0.78
CA ASP A 64 -21.03 -0.24 1.71
C ASP A 64 -20.47 -0.67 3.07
N GLN A 65 -19.36 -1.40 3.08
CA GLN A 65 -18.68 -1.79 4.33
C GLN A 65 -18.20 -0.57 5.12
N ILE A 66 -17.63 0.44 4.45
CA ILE A 66 -17.19 1.67 5.08
C ILE A 66 -18.41 2.45 5.64
N ALA A 67 -19.48 2.55 4.87
CA ALA A 67 -20.71 3.22 5.30
C ALA A 67 -21.36 2.52 6.50
N ALA A 68 -21.41 1.20 6.52
CA ALA A 68 -21.90 0.41 7.64
C ALA A 68 -21.07 0.63 8.92
N GLY A 69 -19.77 0.95 8.79
CA GLY A 69 -18.89 1.38 9.89
C GLY A 69 -19.02 2.85 10.29
N GLY A 70 -19.92 3.61 9.67
CA GLY A 70 -20.12 5.05 9.92
C GLY A 70 -19.12 5.96 9.21
N GLY A 71 -18.27 5.43 8.32
CA GLY A 71 -17.32 6.19 7.52
C GLY A 71 -17.92 6.74 6.22
N GLN A 72 -17.13 7.50 5.49
CA GLN A 72 -17.51 8.09 4.20
C GLN A 72 -16.58 7.61 3.10
N ALA A 73 -17.14 7.05 2.03
CA ALA A 73 -16.37 6.62 0.88
C ALA A 73 -17.12 6.83 -0.43
N SER A 74 -16.36 7.02 -1.51
CA SER A 74 -16.79 6.96 -2.90
C SER A 74 -16.00 5.89 -3.65
N PHE A 75 -16.43 5.52 -4.86
CA PHE A 75 -15.71 4.58 -5.70
C PHE A 75 -15.51 5.15 -7.10
N VAL A 76 -14.29 5.03 -7.61
CA VAL A 76 -13.93 5.38 -8.99
C VAL A 76 -13.26 4.17 -9.65
N THR A 77 -13.71 3.84 -10.87
CA THR A 77 -13.09 2.79 -11.68
C THR A 77 -12.05 3.40 -12.62
N ALA A 78 -10.87 2.77 -12.71
CA ALA A 78 -9.86 3.13 -13.70
C ALA A 78 -8.96 1.92 -13.99
N ASP A 79 -8.33 1.91 -15.17
CA ASP A 79 -7.25 0.97 -15.49
C ASP A 79 -5.91 1.71 -15.51
N LEU A 80 -5.09 1.46 -14.52
CA LEU A 80 -3.79 2.12 -14.34
C LEU A 80 -2.72 1.68 -15.35
N ASP A 81 -3.02 0.74 -16.22
CA ASP A 81 -2.18 0.45 -17.39
C ASP A 81 -2.28 1.56 -18.46
N LEU A 82 -3.30 2.42 -18.38
CA LEU A 82 -3.56 3.55 -19.28
C LEU A 82 -3.13 4.87 -18.62
N ALA A 83 -2.20 5.57 -19.23
CA ALA A 83 -1.64 6.81 -18.68
C ALA A 83 -2.69 7.92 -18.47
N SER A 84 -3.66 8.08 -19.39
CA SER A 84 -4.75 9.06 -19.27
C SER A 84 -5.64 8.77 -18.07
N ALA A 85 -5.93 7.48 -17.81
CA ALA A 85 -6.80 7.07 -16.70
C ALA A 85 -6.20 7.41 -15.32
N CYS A 86 -4.87 7.55 -15.20
CA CYS A 86 -4.23 7.94 -13.94
C CYS A 86 -4.61 9.39 -13.54
N ARG A 87 -4.59 10.33 -14.47
CA ARG A 87 -5.01 11.72 -14.23
C ARG A 87 -6.50 11.79 -13.96
N GLU A 88 -7.31 11.19 -14.82
CA GLU A 88 -8.77 11.15 -14.69
C GLU A 88 -9.21 10.57 -13.34
N LEU A 89 -8.50 9.56 -12.83
CA LEU A 89 -8.75 8.99 -11.50
C LEU A 89 -8.53 10.02 -10.39
N VAL A 90 -7.42 10.77 -10.45
CA VAL A 90 -7.12 11.78 -9.43
C VAL A 90 -8.13 12.92 -9.49
N ASP A 91 -8.47 13.40 -10.68
CA ASP A 91 -9.44 14.47 -10.88
C ASP A 91 -10.83 14.06 -10.34
N SER A 92 -11.30 12.84 -10.69
CA SER A 92 -12.58 12.29 -10.19
C SER A 92 -12.58 12.06 -8.68
N ALA A 93 -11.46 11.59 -8.12
CA ALA A 93 -11.33 11.42 -6.68
C ALA A 93 -11.34 12.76 -5.95
N ALA A 94 -10.65 13.76 -6.48
CA ALA A 94 -10.62 15.10 -5.90
C ALA A 94 -12.01 15.79 -5.96
N GLU A 95 -12.76 15.60 -7.05
CA GLU A 95 -14.15 16.07 -7.15
C GLU A 95 -15.03 15.41 -6.07
N ALA A 96 -15.00 14.08 -5.97
CA ALA A 96 -15.83 13.32 -5.02
C ALA A 96 -15.48 13.61 -3.55
N LEU A 97 -14.23 13.96 -3.26
CA LEU A 97 -13.71 14.22 -1.91
C LEU A 97 -13.67 15.73 -1.56
N GLU A 98 -13.92 16.61 -2.53
CA GLU A 98 -13.73 18.08 -2.41
C GLU A 98 -12.25 18.44 -2.14
N GLY A 99 -11.33 17.80 -2.88
CA GLY A 99 -9.89 17.95 -2.78
C GLY A 99 -9.17 16.65 -2.41
N LEU A 100 -7.84 16.69 -2.33
CA LEU A 100 -7.02 15.52 -2.03
C LEU A 100 -5.86 15.89 -1.11
N THR A 101 -5.68 15.15 -0.01
CA THR A 101 -4.58 15.35 0.95
C THR A 101 -3.75 14.09 1.17
N VAL A 102 -4.29 12.91 0.84
CA VAL A 102 -3.57 11.64 0.98
C VAL A 102 -3.70 10.81 -0.30
N LEU A 103 -2.58 10.34 -0.82
CA LEU A 103 -2.53 9.40 -1.93
C LEU A 103 -1.83 8.11 -1.49
N VAL A 104 -2.51 6.96 -1.61
CA VAL A 104 -1.91 5.64 -1.38
C VAL A 104 -1.78 4.89 -2.70
N ASN A 105 -0.56 4.77 -3.20
CA ASN A 105 -0.21 3.96 -4.36
C ASN A 105 -0.04 2.50 -3.94
N ASN A 106 -1.13 1.74 -3.96
CA ASN A 106 -1.16 0.34 -3.57
C ASN A 106 -1.46 -0.61 -4.76
N ALA A 107 -2.11 -0.14 -5.82
CA ALA A 107 -2.39 -0.98 -6.99
C ALA A 107 -1.12 -1.64 -7.54
N VAL A 108 -1.24 -2.86 -8.01
CA VAL A 108 -0.10 -3.67 -8.45
C VAL A 108 -0.47 -4.58 -9.62
N ALA A 109 0.43 -4.71 -10.60
CA ALA A 109 0.45 -5.85 -11.52
C ALA A 109 0.97 -7.06 -10.72
N SER A 110 0.11 -8.09 -10.57
CA SER A 110 0.48 -9.28 -9.80
C SER A 110 1.64 -10.03 -10.47
N PRO A 111 2.68 -10.41 -9.74
CA PRO A 111 3.74 -11.25 -10.29
C PRO A 111 3.31 -12.71 -10.46
N ASP A 112 2.19 -13.12 -9.83
CA ASP A 112 1.78 -14.53 -9.75
C ASP A 112 1.51 -15.13 -11.14
N GLY A 113 2.36 -16.07 -11.56
CA GLY A 113 2.25 -16.78 -12.83
C GLY A 113 2.69 -15.98 -14.08
N HIS A 114 3.24 -14.78 -13.91
CA HIS A 114 3.65 -13.90 -15.00
C HIS A 114 5.10 -13.45 -14.92
N ASP A 115 5.66 -13.26 -13.72
CA ASP A 115 7.05 -12.86 -13.54
C ASP A 115 7.96 -14.08 -13.56
N ALA A 116 9.24 -13.86 -13.90
CA ALA A 116 10.21 -14.92 -14.07
C ALA A 116 11.63 -14.45 -13.70
N THR A 117 12.65 -15.30 -13.96
CA THR A 117 14.06 -14.88 -13.88
C THR A 117 14.37 -13.86 -14.97
N VAL A 118 15.46 -13.11 -14.81
CA VAL A 118 15.87 -12.10 -15.82
C VAL A 118 16.05 -12.71 -17.21
N GLY A 119 16.47 -13.98 -17.29
CA GLY A 119 16.65 -14.69 -18.57
C GLY A 119 15.33 -15.12 -19.24
N ASP A 120 14.25 -15.21 -18.49
CA ASP A 120 12.99 -15.83 -18.94
C ASP A 120 11.79 -14.89 -18.87
N VAL A 121 11.91 -13.71 -18.24
CA VAL A 121 10.80 -12.76 -18.13
C VAL A 121 10.40 -12.21 -19.50
N GLU A 122 9.13 -12.36 -19.83
CA GLU A 122 8.59 -11.86 -21.10
C GLU A 122 8.62 -10.32 -21.13
N PRO A 123 9.14 -9.69 -22.21
CA PRO A 123 9.22 -8.24 -22.34
C PRO A 123 7.87 -7.55 -22.13
N GLY A 124 6.77 -8.13 -22.61
CA GLY A 124 5.42 -7.58 -22.45
C GLY A 124 4.98 -7.52 -20.99
N TYR A 125 5.31 -8.55 -20.19
CA TYR A 125 5.02 -8.51 -18.77
C TYR A 125 5.94 -7.53 -18.02
N TRP A 126 7.22 -7.48 -18.37
CA TRP A 126 8.18 -6.50 -17.83
C TRP A 126 7.64 -5.06 -17.99
N GLU A 127 7.25 -4.70 -19.20
CA GLU A 127 6.68 -3.38 -19.49
C GLU A 127 5.38 -3.13 -18.73
N HIS A 128 4.46 -4.11 -18.68
CA HIS A 128 3.23 -4.01 -17.93
C HIS A 128 3.49 -3.79 -16.42
N ALA A 129 4.41 -4.55 -15.83
CA ALA A 129 4.78 -4.39 -14.43
C ALA A 129 5.34 -2.99 -14.14
N LEU A 130 6.22 -2.47 -15.00
CA LEU A 130 6.72 -1.10 -14.85
C LEU A 130 5.63 -0.05 -15.04
N ARG A 131 4.73 -0.23 -16.02
CA ARG A 131 3.62 0.72 -16.21
C ARG A 131 2.73 0.80 -14.98
N VAL A 132 2.27 -0.31 -14.46
CA VAL A 132 1.32 -0.32 -13.33
C VAL A 132 1.99 -0.02 -11.99
N ASN A 133 3.20 -0.56 -11.74
CA ASN A 133 3.83 -0.49 -10.42
C ASN A 133 4.72 0.74 -10.22
N LEU A 134 5.11 1.44 -11.28
CA LEU A 134 6.05 2.56 -11.22
C LEU A 134 5.55 3.79 -11.98
N THR A 135 5.20 3.64 -13.28
CA THR A 135 4.77 4.77 -14.10
C THR A 135 3.41 5.32 -13.63
N ALA A 136 2.45 4.46 -13.34
CA ALA A 136 1.15 4.89 -12.82
C ALA A 136 1.28 5.64 -11.48
N PRO A 137 1.99 5.14 -10.44
CA PRO A 137 2.30 5.94 -9.24
C PRO A 137 2.92 7.31 -9.54
N MET A 138 3.84 7.40 -10.48
CA MET A 138 4.43 8.69 -10.87
C MET A 138 3.37 9.63 -11.45
N LEU A 139 2.52 9.15 -12.37
CA LEU A 139 1.45 9.95 -12.99
C LEU A 139 0.38 10.36 -11.96
N LEU A 140 0.02 9.48 -11.05
CA LEU A 140 -0.90 9.77 -9.95
C LEU A 140 -0.32 10.85 -9.02
N CYS A 141 0.97 10.75 -8.67
CA CYS A 141 1.65 11.77 -7.88
C CYS A 141 1.71 13.11 -8.63
N GLN A 142 2.03 13.11 -9.93
CA GLN A 142 2.05 14.30 -10.77
C GLN A 142 0.71 15.04 -10.77
N ALA A 143 -0.41 14.32 -10.78
CA ALA A 143 -1.75 14.90 -10.73
C ALA A 143 -2.16 15.32 -9.30
N ALA A 144 -1.75 14.57 -8.26
CA ALA A 144 -2.14 14.83 -6.89
C ALA A 144 -1.36 15.97 -6.22
N ILE A 145 -0.09 16.14 -6.55
CA ILE A 145 0.80 17.14 -5.92
C ILE A 145 0.23 18.57 -5.96
N PRO A 146 -0.26 19.10 -7.10
CA PRO A 146 -0.85 20.44 -7.13
C PRO A 146 -2.02 20.59 -6.16
N LEU A 147 -2.90 19.58 -6.05
CA LEU A 147 -4.05 19.59 -5.14
C LEU A 147 -3.61 19.58 -3.67
N MET A 148 -2.52 18.89 -3.34
CA MET A 148 -1.94 18.87 -2.00
C MET A 148 -1.27 20.20 -1.64
N ILE A 149 -0.60 20.85 -2.61
CA ILE A 149 -0.05 22.20 -2.42
C ILE A 149 -1.17 23.19 -2.13
N ASP A 150 -2.25 23.17 -2.90
CA ASP A 150 -3.42 24.04 -2.68
C ASP A 150 -4.10 23.77 -1.32
N ALA A 151 -4.06 22.52 -0.84
CA ALA A 151 -4.54 22.16 0.50
C ALA A 151 -3.59 22.58 1.63
N GLY A 152 -2.36 22.99 1.32
CA GLY A 152 -1.32 23.38 2.28
C GLY A 152 -0.61 22.19 2.95
N HIS A 153 -0.97 20.95 2.64
CA HIS A 153 -0.30 19.73 3.14
C HIS A 153 -0.63 18.51 2.28
N GLY A 154 0.24 17.51 2.32
CA GLY A 154 -0.01 16.24 1.65
C GLY A 154 0.78 15.07 2.23
N SER A 155 0.23 13.86 2.10
CA SER A 155 0.93 12.62 2.42
C SER A 155 0.78 11.61 1.29
N ILE A 156 1.90 11.24 0.67
CA ILE A 156 1.98 10.20 -0.36
C ILE A 156 2.58 8.95 0.27
N ILE A 157 1.88 7.82 0.13
CA ILE A 157 2.28 6.53 0.68
C ILE A 157 2.39 5.54 -0.48
N ASN A 158 3.60 5.06 -0.73
CA ASN A 158 3.86 4.06 -1.76
C ASN A 158 3.97 2.68 -1.13
N VAL A 159 3.06 1.77 -1.46
CA VAL A 159 3.14 0.37 -1.01
C VAL A 159 4.12 -0.36 -1.93
N SER A 160 5.34 -0.53 -1.43
CA SER A 160 6.43 -1.25 -2.09
C SER A 160 6.45 -2.72 -1.68
N SER A 161 7.62 -3.28 -1.48
CA SER A 161 7.84 -4.65 -1.03
C SER A 161 9.26 -4.81 -0.50
N ARG A 162 9.48 -5.78 0.40
CA ARG A 162 10.85 -6.21 0.72
C ARG A 162 11.64 -6.67 -0.52
N GLN A 163 10.95 -7.09 -1.58
CA GLN A 163 11.56 -7.50 -2.85
C GLN A 163 12.32 -6.36 -3.55
N ALA A 164 12.04 -5.10 -3.22
CA ALA A 164 12.78 -3.95 -3.71
C ALA A 164 14.25 -3.94 -3.27
N GLU A 165 14.57 -4.54 -2.12
CA GLU A 165 15.90 -4.55 -1.53
C GLU A 165 16.49 -5.97 -1.42
N ARG A 166 15.65 -6.98 -1.21
CA ARG A 166 16.04 -8.38 -1.09
C ARG A 166 15.18 -9.25 -2.01
N PRO A 167 15.49 -9.24 -3.31
CA PRO A 167 14.70 -9.95 -4.31
C PRO A 167 14.81 -11.47 -4.14
N SER A 168 13.72 -12.15 -4.43
CA SER A 168 13.69 -13.62 -4.59
C SER A 168 13.79 -13.97 -6.06
N PRO A 169 14.37 -15.13 -6.41
CA PRO A 169 14.37 -15.61 -7.79
C PRO A 169 12.96 -15.66 -8.40
N GLY A 170 12.84 -15.35 -9.68
CA GLY A 170 11.57 -15.40 -10.41
C GLY A 170 10.66 -14.18 -10.21
N LEU A 171 11.18 -13.05 -9.72
CA LEU A 171 10.46 -11.80 -9.49
C LEU A 171 11.21 -10.59 -10.06
N ALA A 172 11.79 -10.72 -11.26
CA ALA A 172 12.68 -9.72 -11.85
C ALA A 172 11.97 -8.38 -12.12
N ALA A 173 10.84 -8.42 -12.81
CA ALA A 173 10.07 -7.21 -13.15
C ALA A 173 9.45 -6.56 -11.90
N TYR A 174 8.90 -7.38 -11.01
CA TYR A 174 8.32 -6.90 -9.77
C TYR A 174 9.37 -6.22 -8.88
N ALA A 175 10.52 -6.86 -8.65
CA ALA A 175 11.59 -6.31 -7.83
C ALA A 175 12.14 -4.99 -8.41
N ALA A 176 12.37 -4.93 -9.73
CA ALA A 176 12.82 -3.73 -10.41
C ALA A 176 11.81 -2.59 -10.27
N SER A 177 10.51 -2.88 -10.48
CA SER A 177 9.44 -1.86 -10.35
C SER A 177 9.34 -1.30 -8.92
N LYS A 178 9.45 -2.16 -7.89
CA LYS A 178 9.39 -1.74 -6.48
C LYS A 178 10.67 -1.03 -6.03
N GLY A 179 11.83 -1.39 -6.57
CA GLY A 179 13.09 -0.63 -6.39
C GLY A 179 13.00 0.79 -6.98
N GLY A 180 12.44 0.90 -8.18
CA GLY A 180 12.14 2.18 -8.82
C GLY A 180 11.17 3.03 -8.00
N LEU A 181 10.12 2.42 -7.44
CA LEU A 181 9.14 3.10 -6.59
C LEU A 181 9.78 3.67 -5.31
N ASN A 182 10.73 2.95 -4.69
CA ASN A 182 11.51 3.46 -3.55
C ASN A 182 12.38 4.66 -3.95
N ALA A 183 12.95 4.67 -5.16
CA ALA A 183 13.71 5.80 -5.68
C ALA A 183 12.80 7.01 -5.95
N LEU A 184 11.65 6.80 -6.60
CA LEU A 184 10.65 7.84 -6.85
C LEU A 184 10.17 8.49 -5.54
N THR A 185 9.95 7.70 -4.49
CA THR A 185 9.57 8.20 -3.16
C THR A 185 10.56 9.23 -2.64
N ARG A 186 11.87 8.95 -2.75
CA ARG A 186 12.92 9.87 -2.30
C ARG A 186 12.99 11.14 -3.15
N SER A 187 12.79 11.01 -4.48
CA SER A 187 12.75 12.18 -5.37
C SER A 187 11.61 13.12 -4.99
N ILE A 188 10.39 12.60 -4.83
CA ILE A 188 9.22 13.40 -4.42
C ILE A 188 9.46 14.05 -3.05
N ALA A 189 10.02 13.31 -2.09
CA ALA A 189 10.31 13.84 -0.76
C ALA A 189 11.29 15.04 -0.82
N VAL A 190 12.36 14.93 -1.62
CA VAL A 190 13.35 16.02 -1.78
C VAL A 190 12.74 17.24 -2.49
N GLU A 191 11.91 17.02 -3.49
CA GLU A 191 11.35 18.07 -4.33
C GLU A 191 10.24 18.87 -3.62
N TYR A 192 9.38 18.19 -2.84
CA TYR A 192 8.12 18.77 -2.35
C TYR A 192 7.99 18.87 -0.82
N ALA A 193 9.00 18.49 -0.03
CA ALA A 193 8.90 18.59 1.42
C ALA A 193 8.69 20.04 1.91
N ARG A 194 9.26 21.03 1.22
CA ARG A 194 9.09 22.45 1.57
C ARG A 194 7.71 22.99 1.25
N GLU A 195 6.98 22.30 0.37
CA GLU A 195 5.57 22.57 0.04
C GLU A 195 4.60 21.84 0.98
N GLY A 196 5.12 21.26 2.08
CA GLY A 196 4.31 20.54 3.07
C GLY A 196 3.89 19.13 2.63
N ILE A 197 4.49 18.57 1.58
CA ILE A 197 4.17 17.23 1.09
C ILE A 197 5.21 16.22 1.57
N ARG A 198 4.76 15.18 2.25
CA ARG A 198 5.58 14.04 2.65
C ARG A 198 5.36 12.87 1.71
N CYS A 199 6.42 12.16 1.36
CA CYS A 199 6.33 10.95 0.55
C CYS A 199 7.14 9.84 1.21
N ASN A 200 6.49 8.72 1.54
CA ASN A 200 7.11 7.60 2.23
C ASN A 200 6.71 6.27 1.59
N THR A 201 7.54 5.27 1.80
CA THR A 201 7.29 3.89 1.34
C THR A 201 7.00 2.99 2.54
N ILE A 202 6.07 2.06 2.36
CA ILE A 202 5.93 0.87 3.20
C ILE A 202 6.39 -0.32 2.39
N SER A 203 7.30 -1.13 2.95
CA SER A 203 7.79 -2.38 2.33
C SER A 203 7.34 -3.59 3.14
N PRO A 204 6.16 -4.16 2.84
CA PRO A 204 5.70 -5.36 3.51
C PRO A 204 6.59 -6.58 3.18
N GLY A 205 6.70 -7.49 4.14
CA GLY A 205 7.12 -8.86 3.92
C GLY A 205 6.02 -9.68 3.24
N TYR A 206 5.90 -10.94 3.64
CA TYR A 206 4.77 -11.74 3.18
C TYR A 206 3.51 -11.39 3.98
N VAL A 207 2.52 -10.83 3.28
CA VAL A 207 1.20 -10.53 3.84
C VAL A 207 0.21 -11.59 3.36
N ILE A 208 -0.48 -12.22 4.30
CA ILE A 208 -1.49 -13.23 4.01
C ILE A 208 -2.62 -12.58 3.20
N ASN A 209 -3.01 -13.25 2.12
CA ASN A 209 -4.14 -12.88 1.30
C ASN A 209 -5.11 -14.05 1.22
N GLU A 210 -6.27 -13.93 1.85
CA GLU A 210 -7.25 -15.02 1.96
C GLU A 210 -7.59 -15.68 0.60
N ARG A 211 -7.65 -14.90 -0.48
CA ARG A 211 -7.99 -15.43 -1.81
C ARG A 211 -6.82 -16.15 -2.46
N ARG A 212 -5.62 -15.55 -2.42
CA ARG A 212 -4.41 -16.14 -3.02
C ARG A 212 -3.93 -17.34 -2.22
N ASP A 213 -4.03 -17.25 -0.91
CA ASP A 213 -3.41 -18.20 0.01
C ASP A 213 -4.41 -19.22 0.57
N ALA A 214 -5.68 -19.23 0.07
CA ALA A 214 -6.71 -20.19 0.47
C ALA A 214 -6.27 -21.67 0.32
N GLN A 215 -5.36 -21.94 -0.61
CA GLN A 215 -4.81 -23.28 -0.90
C GLN A 215 -3.29 -23.33 -0.69
N LEU A 216 -2.75 -22.47 0.17
CA LEU A 216 -1.32 -22.44 0.46
C LEU A 216 -0.89 -23.76 1.12
N ALA A 217 -0.03 -24.52 0.45
CA ALA A 217 0.47 -25.79 0.95
C ALA A 217 1.15 -25.60 2.34
N PRO A 218 0.91 -26.52 3.30
CA PRO A 218 1.46 -26.41 4.66
C PRO A 218 2.97 -26.22 4.69
N GLU A 219 3.70 -26.90 3.82
CA GLU A 219 5.16 -26.84 3.73
C GLU A 219 5.63 -25.47 3.23
N ARG A 220 4.88 -24.85 2.32
CA ARG A 220 5.16 -23.50 1.84
C ARG A 220 4.88 -22.48 2.93
N ARG A 221 3.77 -22.65 3.66
CA ARG A 221 3.43 -21.81 4.82
C ARG A 221 4.53 -21.86 5.87
N GLN A 222 4.97 -23.05 6.27
CA GLN A 222 6.05 -23.23 7.24
C GLN A 222 7.36 -22.55 6.80
N ARG A 223 7.72 -22.65 5.51
CA ARG A 223 8.90 -21.95 4.96
C ARG A 223 8.76 -20.42 5.07
N LEU A 224 7.58 -19.89 4.76
CA LEU A 224 7.31 -18.45 4.88
C LEU A 224 7.40 -18.00 6.34
N GLU A 225 6.80 -18.73 7.26
CA GLU A 225 6.87 -18.46 8.71
C GLU A 225 8.32 -18.49 9.21
N ALA A 226 9.11 -19.49 8.80
CA ALA A 226 10.52 -19.58 9.18
C ALA A 226 11.40 -18.42 8.68
N MET A 227 10.98 -17.71 7.64
CA MET A 227 11.67 -16.53 7.13
C MET A 227 11.37 -15.25 7.95
N HIS A 228 10.34 -15.27 8.78
CA HIS A 228 9.92 -14.12 9.59
C HIS A 228 10.32 -14.34 11.05
N LEU A 229 10.92 -13.32 11.67
CA LEU A 229 11.33 -13.41 13.08
C LEU A 229 10.14 -13.26 14.04
N THR A 230 9.04 -12.71 13.56
CA THR A 230 7.81 -12.55 14.36
C THR A 230 6.69 -13.45 13.82
N ARG A 231 5.92 -12.99 12.87
CA ARG A 231 4.84 -13.70 12.20
C ARG A 231 4.70 -13.25 10.74
N LEU A 232 3.91 -13.95 9.97
CA LEU A 232 3.44 -13.43 8.68
C LEU A 232 2.59 -12.19 8.88
N GLY A 233 2.68 -11.25 7.94
CA GLY A 233 1.88 -10.02 7.99
C GLY A 233 0.41 -10.27 7.65
N GLU A 234 -0.43 -9.39 8.15
CA GLU A 234 -1.84 -9.26 7.80
C GLU A 234 -2.07 -7.91 7.10
N ALA A 235 -3.17 -7.79 6.37
CA ALA A 235 -3.47 -6.56 5.64
C ALA A 235 -3.63 -5.35 6.60
N GLU A 236 -4.12 -5.61 7.80
CA GLU A 236 -4.31 -4.65 8.88
C GLU A 236 -2.98 -4.06 9.39
N ASP A 237 -1.88 -4.83 9.38
CA ASP A 237 -0.57 -4.30 9.75
C ASP A 237 -0.15 -3.15 8.82
N VAL A 238 -0.39 -3.34 7.51
CA VAL A 238 -0.10 -2.31 6.51
C VAL A 238 -1.05 -1.13 6.64
N ALA A 239 -2.33 -1.39 6.97
CA ALA A 239 -3.31 -0.34 7.20
C ALA A 239 -2.93 0.55 8.39
N PHE A 240 -2.53 -0.03 9.53
CA PHE A 240 -2.08 0.73 10.71
C PHE A 240 -0.83 1.58 10.44
N ALA A 241 0.13 1.01 9.71
CA ALA A 241 1.32 1.75 9.28
C ALA A 241 0.96 2.91 8.33
N SER A 242 -0.01 2.68 7.42
CA SER A 242 -0.51 3.71 6.50
C SER A 242 -1.24 4.84 7.25
N VAL A 243 -2.05 4.53 8.27
CA VAL A 243 -2.67 5.55 9.13
C VAL A 243 -1.60 6.41 9.82
N TYR A 244 -0.55 5.78 10.36
CA TYR A 244 0.55 6.53 10.96
C TYR A 244 1.22 7.48 9.96
N LEU A 245 1.56 6.99 8.76
CA LEU A 245 2.20 7.81 7.72
C LEU A 245 1.28 8.89 7.14
N ALA A 246 -0.04 8.68 7.12
CA ALA A 246 -1.01 9.68 6.69
C ALA A 246 -1.23 10.77 7.75
N SER A 247 -1.08 10.43 9.04
CA SER A 247 -1.40 11.32 10.16
C SER A 247 -0.28 12.34 10.45
N ARG A 248 -0.61 13.34 11.26
CA ARG A 248 0.35 14.33 11.79
C ARG A 248 1.41 13.73 12.70
N GLU A 249 1.20 12.55 13.25
CA GLU A 249 2.18 11.86 14.09
C GLU A 249 3.49 11.55 13.34
N SER A 250 3.47 11.53 12.01
CA SER A 250 4.62 11.30 11.14
C SER A 250 5.13 12.55 10.42
N GLU A 251 4.81 13.76 10.89
CA GLU A 251 5.22 15.04 10.25
C GLU A 251 6.73 15.15 10.02
N LEU A 252 7.55 14.53 10.86
CA LEU A 252 9.02 14.53 10.70
C LEU A 252 9.53 13.47 9.71
N LEU A 253 8.65 12.62 9.17
CA LEU A 253 9.05 11.51 8.30
C LEU A 253 8.74 11.82 6.84
N THR A 254 9.78 11.93 6.01
CA THR A 254 9.68 11.96 4.55
C THR A 254 10.87 11.27 3.91
N GLY A 255 10.67 10.61 2.77
CA GLY A 255 11.71 9.89 2.03
C GLY A 255 12.13 8.54 2.63
N ILE A 256 11.46 8.07 3.69
CA ILE A 256 11.82 6.81 4.34
C ILE A 256 11.21 5.59 3.63
N ASN A 257 11.85 4.44 3.84
CA ASN A 257 11.29 3.12 3.55
C ASN A 257 11.02 2.40 4.87
N LEU A 258 9.75 2.31 5.25
CA LEU A 258 9.30 1.60 6.45
C LEU A 258 9.23 0.09 6.15
N GLN A 259 10.21 -0.66 6.62
CA GLN A 259 10.20 -2.13 6.53
C GLN A 259 9.13 -2.69 7.47
N LEU A 260 8.14 -3.37 6.90
CA LEU A 260 7.03 -3.99 7.64
C LEU A 260 6.98 -5.49 7.30
N ASP A 261 8.04 -6.20 7.65
CA ASP A 261 8.32 -7.52 7.11
C ASP A 261 8.59 -8.61 8.18
N GLY A 262 8.23 -8.33 9.41
CA GLY A 262 8.47 -9.27 10.53
C GLY A 262 9.94 -9.62 10.73
N GLY A 263 10.87 -8.76 10.26
CA GLY A 263 12.31 -8.98 10.33
C GLY A 263 12.86 -9.91 9.25
N SER A 264 12.05 -10.27 8.23
CA SER A 264 12.49 -11.22 7.19
C SER A 264 13.63 -10.68 6.32
N SER A 265 13.82 -9.37 6.23
CA SER A 265 14.93 -8.75 5.51
C SER A 265 16.27 -8.89 6.22
N ILE A 266 16.28 -9.00 7.54
CA ILE A 266 17.49 -9.12 8.37
C ILE A 266 17.69 -10.53 8.91
N ALA A 267 16.70 -11.39 8.79
CA ALA A 267 16.81 -12.80 9.20
C ALA A 267 17.92 -13.48 8.37
N ARG A 268 18.86 -14.12 9.04
CA ARG A 268 19.74 -15.08 8.38
C ARG A 268 18.90 -16.32 8.11
N ALA A 269 19.06 -16.92 6.94
CA ALA A 269 18.53 -18.25 6.71
C ALA A 269 19.06 -19.13 7.85
N ALA A 270 18.19 -19.53 8.77
CA ALA A 270 18.55 -20.59 9.68
C ALA A 270 18.92 -21.77 8.79
N SER A 271 20.13 -22.26 8.89
CA SER A 271 20.48 -23.59 8.41
C SER A 271 19.53 -24.52 9.17
N LEU A 272 18.42 -24.87 8.52
CA LEU A 272 17.58 -25.98 8.98
C LEU A 272 18.48 -27.23 8.82
N GLY A 273 19.19 -27.55 9.92
CA GLY A 273 19.96 -28.78 10.03
C GLY A 273 19.07 -30.00 10.05
#